data_f1dd69898279058f06a04cb239ce8966
#
_entry.id   f1dd69898279058f06a04cb239ce8966
#
_cell.length_a   1.000
_cell.length_b   1.000
_cell.length_c   1.000
_cell.angle_alpha   90.00
_cell.angle_beta   90.00
_cell.angle_gamma   90.00
#
_symmetry.space_group_name_H-M   'P 1'
#
loop_
_entity.id
_entity.type
_entity.pdbx_description
1 polymer ?
#
loop_
_entity_poly.entity_id
_entity_poly.type
_entity_poly.pdbx_seq_one_letter_code
_entity_poly.pdbx_strand_id
1 'polypeptide(L)'
;MALNEEKLLHTNCMKHILITTIAAVVLVGCGESQQPTPAPEEKPAELVVKPAKPELPTAKAPDISINDAAKAGNIEAIKEHLAAGVDVNTKGVGGMTPLHRAAREGHKETVEFLISNSADVNAKDKTGRVPLHRATRQGHKEVAELLINKDADVNAKSESGLFKGQTPLDEAIKRKRTELADLLRKHGGKYGSITVAAKVGDVEALREFLAAGVDASAIGPLSAAASGGHKRFVELLIANGADVTAKNKYGSTPLHNAATREIAELLITNGADINAKINDGSSPLLAAAMKGHKEVAELLIAKGADVNAKSESVIGEDKTALDWAVDQDHTGIVDLLRKHGGKTKKELEAAGK
;
A
#
# COMPACT_ATOMS: atom_id res chain seq x y z
N MET A 1 40.21 -36.37 5.45
CA MET A 1 40.92 -35.10 5.59
C MET A 1 39.96 -33.97 5.25
N ALA A 2 39.16 -33.57 6.18
CA ALA A 2 38.32 -32.39 6.08
C ALA A 2 37.78 -32.11 7.48
N LEU A 3 38.51 -31.34 8.24
CA LEU A 3 38.11 -30.83 9.56
C LEU A 3 39.08 -29.65 9.79
N ASN A 4 38.67 -28.41 9.55
CA ASN A 4 39.23 -27.19 10.15
C ASN A 4 38.90 -25.93 9.31
N GLU A 5 37.62 -25.56 9.19
CA GLU A 5 37.27 -24.17 8.79
C GLU A 5 36.05 -23.58 9.50
N GLU A 6 35.63 -24.16 10.60
CA GLU A 6 34.48 -23.67 11.37
C GLU A 6 34.81 -22.89 12.67
N LYS A 7 36.03 -22.39 12.83
CA LYS A 7 36.45 -21.71 14.09
C LYS A 7 36.97 -20.28 13.95
N LEU A 8 36.66 -19.57 12.86
CA LEU A 8 37.19 -18.18 12.70
C LEU A 8 36.14 -17.08 12.53
N LEU A 9 34.87 -17.31 12.78
CA LEU A 9 33.82 -16.29 12.65
C LEU A 9 33.09 -15.91 13.93
N HIS A 10 33.61 -16.24 15.11
CA HIS A 10 32.94 -15.94 16.38
C HIS A 10 33.71 -14.99 17.33
N THR A 11 34.69 -14.21 16.85
CA THR A 11 35.51 -13.39 17.73
C THR A 11 35.55 -11.89 17.39
N ASN A 12 34.54 -11.32 16.73
CA ASN A 12 34.55 -9.87 16.42
C ASN A 12 33.27 -9.09 16.73
N CYS A 13 32.44 -9.57 17.64
CA CYS A 13 31.22 -8.84 18.03
C CYS A 13 31.09 -8.53 19.54
N MET A 14 32.22 -8.42 20.27
CA MET A 14 32.19 -8.03 21.70
C MET A 14 33.37 -7.14 22.11
N LYS A 15 33.47 -5.94 21.54
CA LYS A 15 34.39 -4.90 22.02
C LYS A 15 33.85 -3.50 21.73
N HIS A 16 32.71 -3.13 22.22
CA HIS A 16 32.30 -1.70 22.38
C HIS A 16 31.14 -1.50 23.37
N ILE A 17 31.24 -2.12 24.54
CA ILE A 17 30.48 -1.68 25.71
C ILE A 17 31.41 -1.91 26.93
N LEU A 18 32.13 -0.91 27.32
CA LEU A 18 32.60 -0.67 28.69
C LEU A 18 33.50 0.57 28.67
N ILE A 19 33.09 1.63 29.23
CA ILE A 19 33.84 2.67 29.95
C ILE A 19 32.88 3.86 30.14
N THR A 20 32.27 3.96 31.27
CA THR A 20 32.02 5.17 32.06
C THR A 20 31.15 4.80 33.26
N THR A 21 31.78 4.36 34.33
CA THR A 21 31.30 4.50 35.72
C THR A 21 32.50 4.35 36.63
N ILE A 22 32.52 5.18 37.64
CA ILE A 22 33.37 5.17 38.84
C ILE A 22 34.31 6.38 38.90
N ALA A 23 33.92 7.36 39.74
CA ALA A 23 34.63 7.63 40.97
C ALA A 23 33.91 8.71 41.79
N ALA A 24 33.18 8.29 42.79
CA ALA A 24 32.90 9.08 43.97
C ALA A 24 33.88 8.61 45.06
N VAL A 25 34.73 9.47 45.54
CA VAL A 25 35.49 9.23 46.77
C VAL A 25 35.21 10.36 47.75
N VAL A 26 34.62 9.95 48.86
CA VAL A 26 34.42 10.70 50.09
C VAL A 26 35.76 10.89 50.80
N LEU A 27 36.07 12.09 51.26
CA LEU A 27 37.01 12.31 52.35
C LEU A 27 36.43 13.31 53.34
N VAL A 28 36.20 12.80 54.54
CA VAL A 28 35.90 13.50 55.78
C VAL A 28 37.23 13.96 56.43
N GLY A 29 37.26 15.18 56.91
CA GLY A 29 38.40 15.66 57.72
C GLY A 29 38.14 17.02 58.39
N CYS A 30 37.84 16.94 59.65
CA CYS A 30 37.92 17.87 60.75
C CYS A 30 38.43 19.30 60.58
N GLY A 31 37.65 20.24 60.99
CA GLY A 31 37.77 21.12 62.15
C GLY A 31 38.87 22.21 62.14
N GLU A 32 38.42 23.48 62.08
CA GLU A 32 38.94 24.43 63.13
C GLU A 32 38.17 25.76 63.01
N SER A 33 37.81 26.28 64.16
CA SER A 33 37.10 27.51 64.42
C SER A 33 37.99 28.72 64.16
N GLN A 34 37.52 29.80 63.57
CA GLN A 34 37.91 31.18 63.86
C GLN A 34 36.86 32.23 63.49
N GLN A 35 36.83 33.25 64.23
CA GLN A 35 35.86 34.33 64.42
C GLN A 35 35.57 35.27 63.21
N PRO A 36 34.52 36.11 63.34
CA PRO A 36 33.97 36.87 62.26
C PRO A 36 34.72 38.18 61.99
N THR A 37 34.89 38.52 60.76
CA THR A 37 35.24 39.85 60.25
C THR A 37 34.07 40.56 59.61
N PRO A 38 34.00 41.90 59.65
CA PRO A 38 32.77 42.66 59.38
C PRO A 38 32.45 42.76 57.92
N ALA A 39 31.16 42.96 57.67
CA ALA A 39 30.56 43.08 56.35
C ALA A 39 31.07 44.34 55.56
N PRO A 40 31.32 44.24 54.28
CA PRO A 40 31.44 45.40 53.41
C PRO A 40 30.02 45.86 52.91
N GLU A 41 29.90 47.16 52.91
CA GLU A 41 28.73 47.93 52.46
C GLU A 41 28.18 47.53 51.13
N GLU A 42 26.86 47.35 51.08
CA GLU A 42 26.07 47.18 49.83
C GLU A 42 26.13 48.44 48.99
N LYS A 43 26.72 48.38 47.81
CA LYS A 43 26.47 49.29 46.72
C LYS A 43 25.13 48.96 46.03
N PRO A 44 24.32 49.96 45.65
CA PRO A 44 23.04 49.72 45.01
C PRO A 44 23.19 48.92 43.72
N ALA A 45 22.44 47.83 43.60
CA ALA A 45 22.36 47.02 42.37
C ALA A 45 21.80 47.85 41.22
N GLU A 46 22.64 48.08 40.22
CA GLU A 46 22.24 48.62 38.93
C GLU A 46 21.29 47.63 38.26
N LEU A 47 20.03 48.00 38.12
CA LEU A 47 19.01 47.25 37.39
C LEU A 47 19.46 47.13 35.92
N VAL A 48 20.14 46.01 35.61
CA VAL A 48 20.34 45.61 34.21
C VAL A 48 18.96 45.23 33.64
N VAL A 49 18.31 46.21 33.02
CA VAL A 49 17.13 45.97 32.20
C VAL A 49 17.60 45.16 31.00
N LYS A 50 17.33 43.81 31.02
CA LYS A 50 17.45 43.00 29.81
C LYS A 50 16.62 43.68 28.74
N PRO A 51 17.17 43.93 27.52
CA PRO A 51 16.38 44.45 26.45
C PRO A 51 15.24 43.46 26.18
N ALA A 52 14.00 43.93 26.29
CA ALA A 52 12.82 43.15 25.92
C ALA A 52 13.00 42.76 24.45
N LYS A 53 12.93 41.43 24.20
CA LYS A 53 12.83 40.90 22.86
C LYS A 53 11.68 41.63 22.18
N PRO A 54 11.88 42.27 21.01
CA PRO A 54 10.80 43.00 20.35
C PRO A 54 9.64 42.02 20.17
N GLU A 55 8.48 42.27 20.80
CA GLU A 55 7.24 41.61 20.53
C GLU A 55 6.90 41.90 19.07
N LEU A 56 7.06 40.89 18.21
CA LEU A 56 6.48 40.93 16.87
C LEU A 56 4.98 41.18 17.03
N PRO A 57 4.38 42.07 16.23
CA PRO A 57 2.95 42.25 16.28
C PRO A 57 2.28 40.87 16.02
N THR A 58 1.54 40.39 17.02
CA THR A 58 0.76 39.16 16.92
C THR A 58 -0.37 39.41 15.94
N ALA A 59 -0.12 39.14 14.67
CA ALA A 59 -1.17 39.08 13.67
C ALA A 59 -2.17 38.04 14.16
N LYS A 60 -3.44 38.39 14.28
CA LYS A 60 -4.50 37.45 14.69
C LYS A 60 -4.59 36.39 13.62
N ALA A 61 -4.41 35.10 14.01
CA ALA A 61 -4.56 33.99 13.08
C ALA A 61 -5.99 33.97 12.49
N PRO A 62 -6.16 33.58 11.22
CA PRO A 62 -7.48 33.45 10.60
C PRO A 62 -8.39 32.51 11.38
N ASP A 63 -9.72 32.68 11.23
CA ASP A 63 -10.73 31.86 11.91
C ASP A 63 -10.74 30.38 11.41
N ILE A 64 -10.16 30.10 10.23
CA ILE A 64 -9.98 28.75 9.70
C ILE A 64 -8.59 28.22 10.02
N SER A 65 -8.43 26.89 10.20
CA SER A 65 -7.11 26.31 10.45
C SER A 65 -6.20 26.39 9.21
N ILE A 66 -4.86 26.39 9.41
CA ILE A 66 -3.89 26.35 8.30
C ILE A 66 -4.11 25.13 7.40
N ASN A 67 -4.57 24.00 7.97
CA ASN A 67 -4.93 22.78 7.24
C ASN A 67 -6.17 22.98 6.35
N ASP A 68 -7.18 23.72 6.82
CA ASP A 68 -8.37 24.01 6.03
C ASP A 68 -8.11 25.09 4.99
N ALA A 69 -7.27 26.08 5.31
CA ALA A 69 -6.77 27.06 4.34
C ALA A 69 -6.03 26.35 3.18
N ALA A 70 -5.15 25.40 3.50
CA ALA A 70 -4.43 24.61 2.49
C ALA A 70 -5.37 23.71 1.68
N LYS A 71 -6.40 23.13 2.32
CA LYS A 71 -7.44 22.36 1.63
C LYS A 71 -8.25 23.22 0.64
N ALA A 72 -8.48 24.48 0.98
CA ALA A 72 -9.22 25.42 0.14
C ALA A 72 -8.33 26.12 -0.93
N GLY A 73 -7.02 25.91 -0.89
CA GLY A 73 -6.09 26.61 -1.77
C GLY A 73 -5.90 28.10 -1.40
N ASN A 74 -6.27 28.50 -0.19
CA ASN A 74 -6.24 29.89 0.26
C ASN A 74 -4.84 30.26 0.77
N ILE A 75 -3.99 30.74 -0.15
CA ILE A 75 -2.60 31.12 0.13
C ILE A 75 -2.54 32.29 1.10
N GLU A 76 -3.47 33.28 0.99
CA GLU A 76 -3.45 34.45 1.85
C GLU A 76 -3.68 34.08 3.32
N ALA A 77 -4.67 33.22 3.60
CA ALA A 77 -4.88 32.70 4.95
C ALA A 77 -3.67 31.89 5.47
N ILE A 78 -2.99 31.14 4.58
CA ILE A 78 -1.76 30.42 4.97
C ILE A 78 -0.65 31.44 5.34
N LYS A 79 -0.48 32.53 4.58
CA LYS A 79 0.49 33.57 4.91
C LYS A 79 0.22 34.20 6.27
N GLU A 80 -1.05 34.51 6.57
CA GLU A 80 -1.45 35.05 7.87
C GLU A 80 -1.14 34.11 9.03
N HIS A 81 -1.39 32.77 8.85
CA HIS A 81 -1.01 31.78 9.83
C HIS A 81 0.49 31.73 10.08
N LEU A 82 1.28 31.73 9.00
CA LEU A 82 2.74 31.70 9.11
C LEU A 82 3.28 32.99 9.78
N ALA A 83 2.71 34.17 9.45
CA ALA A 83 3.05 35.43 10.10
C ALA A 83 2.66 35.42 11.60
N ALA A 84 1.61 34.72 12.00
CA ALA A 84 1.22 34.50 13.38
C ALA A 84 2.09 33.43 14.10
N GLY A 85 3.12 32.89 13.43
CA GLY A 85 4.03 31.90 14.00
C GLY A 85 3.52 30.45 14.03
N VAL A 86 2.45 30.14 13.27
CA VAL A 86 1.97 28.75 13.15
C VAL A 86 2.96 27.95 12.33
N ASP A 87 3.33 26.77 12.82
CA ASP A 87 4.22 25.84 12.10
C ASP A 87 3.55 25.34 10.82
N VAL A 88 4.23 25.49 9.67
CA VAL A 88 3.80 25.03 8.34
C VAL A 88 3.54 23.50 8.31
N ASN A 89 4.17 22.76 9.21
CA ASN A 89 4.05 21.30 9.36
C ASN A 89 3.01 20.88 10.40
N THR A 90 2.17 21.81 10.88
CA THR A 90 1.12 21.51 11.86
C THR A 90 0.23 20.36 11.41
N LYS A 91 0.17 19.28 12.22
CA LYS A 91 -0.65 18.11 11.91
C LYS A 91 -2.11 18.30 12.32
N GLY A 92 -3.01 18.17 11.36
CA GLY A 92 -4.45 18.21 11.57
C GLY A 92 -5.06 16.80 11.70
N VAL A 93 -6.34 16.70 11.35
CA VAL A 93 -7.10 15.43 11.39
C VAL A 93 -6.40 14.36 10.54
N GLY A 94 -6.22 13.17 11.14
CA GLY A 94 -5.53 12.06 10.47
C GLY A 94 -4.00 12.21 10.40
N GLY A 95 -3.41 13.20 11.11
CA GLY A 95 -1.98 13.50 11.06
C GLY A 95 -1.54 14.16 9.77
N MET A 96 -2.48 14.64 8.96
CA MET A 96 -2.19 15.33 7.71
C MET A 96 -1.67 16.73 7.97
N THR A 97 -0.58 17.13 7.29
CA THR A 97 -0.07 18.50 7.26
C THR A 97 -0.82 19.34 6.21
N PRO A 98 -0.68 20.68 6.21
CA PRO A 98 -1.20 21.53 5.14
C PRO A 98 -0.79 21.04 3.74
N LEU A 99 0.46 20.59 3.58
CA LEU A 99 0.98 20.06 2.32
C LEU A 99 0.22 18.79 1.86
N HIS A 100 -0.16 17.91 2.77
CA HIS A 100 -1.02 16.76 2.44
C HIS A 100 -2.39 17.19 1.92
N ARG A 101 -2.96 18.25 2.52
CA ARG A 101 -4.28 18.78 2.14
C ARG A 101 -4.22 19.42 0.76
N ALA A 102 -3.28 20.34 0.54
CA ALA A 102 -3.08 21.00 -0.75
C ALA A 102 -2.79 19.97 -1.87
N ALA A 103 -1.92 18.98 -1.60
CA ALA A 103 -1.59 17.92 -2.54
C ALA A 103 -2.79 17.02 -2.87
N ARG A 104 -3.65 16.75 -1.89
CA ARG A 104 -4.88 15.98 -2.08
C ARG A 104 -5.90 16.67 -2.98
N GLU A 105 -6.05 17.98 -2.82
CA GLU A 105 -7.05 18.74 -3.58
C GLU A 105 -6.49 19.28 -4.92
N GLY A 106 -5.16 19.16 -5.15
CA GLY A 106 -4.53 19.50 -6.42
C GLY A 106 -4.13 20.97 -6.55
N HIS A 107 -4.03 21.70 -5.43
CA HIS A 107 -3.68 23.14 -5.42
C HIS A 107 -2.18 23.35 -5.62
N LYS A 108 -1.72 23.34 -6.88
CA LYS A 108 -0.31 23.39 -7.24
C LYS A 108 0.42 24.60 -6.64
N GLU A 109 -0.16 25.78 -6.79
CA GLU A 109 0.42 27.04 -6.29
C GLU A 109 0.53 27.03 -4.76
N THR A 110 -0.46 26.44 -4.07
CA THR A 110 -0.42 26.26 -2.61
C THR A 110 0.64 25.27 -2.19
N VAL A 111 0.80 24.17 -2.92
CA VAL A 111 1.88 23.19 -2.70
C VAL A 111 3.25 23.86 -2.85
N GLU A 112 3.46 24.62 -3.91
CA GLU A 112 4.70 25.36 -4.15
C GLU A 112 4.98 26.38 -3.05
N PHE A 113 3.95 27.12 -2.64
CA PHE A 113 4.07 28.11 -1.56
C PHE A 113 4.42 27.43 -0.22
N LEU A 114 3.76 26.34 0.14
CA LEU A 114 4.06 25.60 1.37
C LEU A 114 5.49 25.07 1.39
N ILE A 115 5.96 24.50 0.28
CA ILE A 115 7.33 23.97 0.16
C ILE A 115 8.35 25.09 0.27
N SER A 116 8.12 26.25 -0.36
CA SER A 116 9.00 27.41 -0.25
C SER A 116 9.07 27.99 1.17
N ASN A 117 8.08 27.69 2.02
CA ASN A 117 8.05 28.02 3.44
C ASN A 117 8.43 26.82 4.35
N SER A 118 9.25 25.90 3.84
CA SER A 118 9.83 24.79 4.60
C SER A 118 8.83 23.70 5.03
N ALA A 119 7.74 23.51 4.28
CA ALA A 119 6.90 22.34 4.47
C ALA A 119 7.69 21.05 4.15
N ASP A 120 7.62 20.06 5.05
CA ASP A 120 8.25 18.77 4.85
C ASP A 120 7.51 17.99 3.76
N VAL A 121 8.17 17.83 2.61
CA VAL A 121 7.67 17.14 1.42
C VAL A 121 7.41 15.64 1.70
N ASN A 122 8.15 15.07 2.67
CA ASN A 122 8.07 13.68 3.06
C ASN A 122 7.38 13.47 4.43
N ALA A 123 6.67 14.49 4.92
CA ALA A 123 5.88 14.37 6.14
C ALA A 123 4.95 13.16 6.07
N LYS A 124 4.88 12.38 7.16
CA LYS A 124 4.00 11.20 7.24
C LYS A 124 2.73 11.53 8.01
N ASP A 125 1.59 11.14 7.45
CA ASP A 125 0.31 11.14 8.16
C ASP A 125 0.22 9.94 9.14
N LYS A 126 -0.92 9.78 9.86
CA LYS A 126 -1.13 8.65 10.81
C LYS A 126 -1.05 7.26 10.15
N THR A 127 -1.12 7.18 8.83
CA THR A 127 -1.04 5.92 8.09
C THR A 127 0.32 5.71 7.42
N GLY A 128 1.29 6.61 7.67
CA GLY A 128 2.61 6.60 7.05
C GLY A 128 2.63 7.10 5.61
N ARG A 129 1.55 7.70 5.12
CA ARG A 129 1.49 8.25 3.77
C ARG A 129 2.07 9.66 3.74
N VAL A 130 2.81 9.94 2.66
CA VAL A 130 3.37 11.27 2.36
C VAL A 130 2.45 12.03 1.38
N PRO A 131 2.63 13.36 1.19
CA PRO A 131 1.83 14.17 0.27
C PRO A 131 1.72 13.59 -1.15
N LEU A 132 2.81 12.98 -1.67
CA LEU A 132 2.83 12.34 -2.99
C LEU A 132 1.78 11.22 -3.13
N HIS A 133 1.52 10.42 -2.09
CA HIS A 133 0.44 9.44 -2.10
C HIS A 133 -0.93 10.10 -2.29
N ARG A 134 -1.13 11.30 -1.73
CA ARG A 134 -2.39 12.03 -1.81
C ARG A 134 -2.63 12.58 -3.21
N ALA A 135 -1.61 13.23 -3.79
CA ALA A 135 -1.64 13.72 -5.16
C ALA A 135 -1.90 12.58 -6.15
N THR A 136 -1.15 11.48 -6.02
CA THR A 136 -1.28 10.30 -6.90
C THR A 136 -2.66 9.67 -6.82
N ARG A 137 -3.20 9.49 -5.61
CA ARG A 137 -4.54 8.89 -5.41
C ARG A 137 -5.63 9.67 -6.11
N GLN A 138 -5.56 10.99 -6.08
CA GLN A 138 -6.59 11.85 -6.68
C GLN A 138 -6.35 12.12 -8.17
N GLY A 139 -5.13 11.90 -8.66
CA GLY A 139 -4.81 12.05 -10.07
C GLY A 139 -4.18 13.39 -10.44
N HIS A 140 -3.65 14.12 -9.45
CA HIS A 140 -3.05 15.45 -9.66
C HIS A 140 -1.61 15.32 -10.15
N LYS A 141 -1.45 15.18 -11.47
CA LYS A 141 -0.15 14.91 -12.12
C LYS A 141 0.85 16.05 -11.91
N GLU A 142 0.42 17.28 -12.12
CA GLU A 142 1.27 18.47 -11.97
C GLU A 142 1.76 18.65 -10.54
N VAL A 143 0.91 18.34 -9.56
CA VAL A 143 1.29 18.37 -8.14
C VAL A 143 2.25 17.23 -7.83
N ALA A 144 2.02 16.02 -8.36
CA ALA A 144 2.94 14.89 -8.17
C ALA A 144 4.31 15.17 -8.78
N GLU A 145 4.36 15.74 -9.98
CA GLU A 145 5.61 16.15 -10.64
C GLU A 145 6.35 17.22 -9.84
N LEU A 146 5.62 18.23 -9.33
CA LEU A 146 6.19 19.26 -8.47
C LEU A 146 6.80 18.66 -7.19
N LEU A 147 6.05 17.77 -6.51
CA LEU A 147 6.54 17.10 -5.31
C LEU A 147 7.80 16.26 -5.58
N ILE A 148 7.83 15.51 -6.69
CA ILE A 148 8.99 14.71 -7.10
C ILE A 148 10.21 15.61 -7.37
N ASN A 149 10.01 16.73 -8.08
CA ASN A 149 11.07 17.70 -8.37
C ASN A 149 11.57 18.43 -7.10
N LYS A 150 10.83 18.30 -5.98
CA LYS A 150 11.20 18.82 -4.65
C LYS A 150 11.57 17.69 -3.68
N ASP A 151 12.15 16.60 -4.19
CA ASP A 151 12.71 15.48 -3.45
C ASP A 151 11.70 14.65 -2.62
N ALA A 152 10.44 14.57 -3.11
CA ALA A 152 9.50 13.62 -2.54
C ALA A 152 9.98 12.18 -2.77
N ASP A 153 9.95 11.37 -1.70
CA ASP A 153 10.27 9.94 -1.80
C ASP A 153 9.21 9.21 -2.64
N VAL A 154 9.58 8.90 -3.89
CA VAL A 154 8.71 8.18 -4.85
C VAL A 154 8.40 6.75 -4.41
N ASN A 155 9.19 6.21 -3.48
CA ASN A 155 9.08 4.85 -2.96
C ASN A 155 8.59 4.80 -1.51
N ALA A 156 8.13 5.93 -0.96
CA ALA A 156 7.55 5.98 0.38
C ALA A 156 6.48 4.90 0.54
N LYS A 157 6.51 4.14 1.64
CA LYS A 157 5.53 3.08 1.93
C LYS A 157 4.58 3.51 3.03
N SER A 158 3.30 3.28 2.83
CA SER A 158 2.31 3.42 3.89
C SER A 158 2.58 2.39 5.01
N GLU A 159 2.39 2.77 6.27
CA GLU A 159 2.81 1.97 7.43
C GLU A 159 1.68 1.17 8.07
N SER A 160 0.43 1.58 7.87
CA SER A 160 -0.71 0.98 8.56
C SER A 160 -2.00 0.95 7.74
N GLY A 161 -3.01 0.23 8.27
CA GLY A 161 -4.34 0.08 7.69
C GLY A 161 -4.38 -0.84 6.46
N LEU A 162 -5.46 -0.76 5.70
CA LEU A 162 -5.73 -1.56 4.49
C LEU A 162 -4.70 -1.35 3.35
N PHE A 163 -3.85 -0.38 3.51
CA PHE A 163 -2.90 0.07 2.49
C PHE A 163 -1.45 -0.11 2.92
N LYS A 164 -1.20 -0.87 4.00
CA LYS A 164 0.15 -1.12 4.51
C LYS A 164 1.09 -1.60 3.40
N GLY A 165 2.26 -1.00 3.33
CA GLY A 165 3.30 -1.33 2.35
C GLY A 165 3.09 -0.75 0.95
N GLN A 166 1.99 -0.01 0.69
CA GLN A 166 1.74 0.56 -0.63
C GLN A 166 2.58 1.81 -0.90
N THR A 167 3.08 1.90 -2.13
CA THR A 167 3.80 3.05 -2.67
C THR A 167 2.87 3.96 -3.48
N PRO A 168 3.30 5.18 -3.84
CA PRO A 168 2.59 6.03 -4.80
C PRO A 168 2.30 5.30 -6.13
N LEU A 169 3.24 4.48 -6.63
CA LEU A 169 3.03 3.71 -7.86
C LEU A 169 1.88 2.70 -7.71
N ASP A 170 1.79 1.99 -6.59
CA ASP A 170 0.67 1.07 -6.32
C ASP A 170 -0.68 1.80 -6.31
N GLU A 171 -0.72 3.01 -5.77
CA GLU A 171 -1.95 3.82 -5.75
C GLU A 171 -2.35 4.28 -7.16
N ALA A 172 -1.37 4.68 -8.00
CA ALA A 172 -1.61 5.03 -9.39
C ALA A 172 -2.19 3.86 -10.20
N ILE A 173 -1.59 2.68 -10.08
CA ILE A 173 -2.04 1.45 -10.75
C ILE A 173 -3.45 1.06 -10.29
N LYS A 174 -3.72 1.05 -8.99
CA LYS A 174 -5.04 0.71 -8.45
C LYS A 174 -6.14 1.65 -8.93
N ARG A 175 -5.80 2.91 -9.14
CA ARG A 175 -6.73 3.96 -9.59
C ARG A 175 -6.78 4.13 -11.10
N LYS A 176 -6.04 3.30 -11.85
CA LYS A 176 -5.91 3.37 -13.32
C LYS A 176 -5.42 4.76 -13.79
N ARG A 177 -4.51 5.37 -13.02
CA ARG A 177 -3.88 6.66 -13.33
C ARG A 177 -2.61 6.41 -14.17
N THR A 178 -2.78 6.08 -15.45
CA THR A 178 -1.68 5.62 -16.33
C THR A 178 -0.55 6.64 -16.42
N GLU A 179 -0.86 7.90 -16.71
CA GLU A 179 0.16 8.96 -16.83
C GLU A 179 0.95 9.19 -15.54
N LEU A 180 0.28 9.07 -14.37
CA LEU A 180 0.96 9.14 -13.07
C LEU A 180 1.83 7.91 -12.80
N ALA A 181 1.37 6.74 -13.20
CA ALA A 181 2.18 5.52 -13.08
C ALA A 181 3.46 5.63 -13.93
N ASP A 182 3.35 6.16 -15.14
CA ASP A 182 4.49 6.35 -16.04
C ASP A 182 5.45 7.43 -15.52
N LEU A 183 4.91 8.55 -14.98
CA LEU A 183 5.71 9.58 -14.32
C LEU A 183 6.50 8.97 -13.15
N LEU A 184 5.84 8.22 -12.27
CA LEU A 184 6.49 7.60 -11.11
C LEU A 184 7.56 6.60 -11.53
N ARG A 185 7.30 5.74 -12.54
CA ARG A 185 8.31 4.81 -13.09
C ARG A 185 9.53 5.53 -13.64
N LYS A 186 9.30 6.61 -14.41
CA LYS A 186 10.39 7.46 -14.95
C LYS A 186 11.31 7.99 -13.86
N HIS A 187 10.77 8.23 -12.66
CA HIS A 187 11.52 8.70 -11.49
C HIS A 187 11.92 7.58 -10.51
N GLY A 188 11.96 6.32 -10.97
CA GLY A 188 12.43 5.18 -10.17
C GLY A 188 11.40 4.64 -9.18
N GLY A 189 10.11 4.93 -9.39
CA GLY A 189 9.03 4.39 -8.56
C GLY A 189 8.91 2.88 -8.68
N LYS A 190 8.89 2.18 -7.55
CA LYS A 190 8.77 0.73 -7.42
C LYS A 190 7.43 0.33 -6.82
N TYR A 191 7.00 -0.89 -7.11
CA TYR A 191 5.83 -1.47 -6.45
C TYR A 191 6.14 -1.77 -4.97
N GLY A 192 5.18 -1.52 -4.11
CA GLY A 192 5.26 -1.93 -2.70
C GLY A 192 4.86 -3.38 -2.47
N SER A 193 4.23 -4.02 -3.46
CA SER A 193 3.68 -5.36 -3.35
C SER A 193 3.76 -6.12 -4.67
N ILE A 194 4.25 -7.36 -4.62
CA ILE A 194 4.27 -8.30 -5.75
C ILE A 194 2.86 -8.50 -6.36
N THR A 195 1.78 -8.41 -5.56
CA THR A 195 0.40 -8.53 -6.04
C THR A 195 0.01 -7.39 -6.97
N VAL A 196 0.52 -6.17 -6.75
CA VAL A 196 0.24 -5.05 -7.66
C VAL A 196 1.02 -5.20 -8.96
N ALA A 197 2.28 -5.62 -8.90
CA ALA A 197 3.07 -5.97 -10.09
C ALA A 197 2.39 -7.09 -10.90
N ALA A 198 1.81 -8.09 -10.22
CA ALA A 198 1.08 -9.19 -10.82
C ALA A 198 -0.18 -8.74 -11.58
N LYS A 199 -0.89 -7.71 -11.11
CA LYS A 199 -2.08 -7.16 -11.79
C LYS A 199 -1.80 -6.55 -13.14
N VAL A 200 -0.60 -6.04 -13.34
CA VAL A 200 -0.18 -5.40 -14.59
C VAL A 200 0.79 -6.26 -15.40
N GLY A 201 1.20 -7.41 -14.85
CA GLY A 201 2.08 -8.37 -15.53
C GLY A 201 3.53 -7.90 -15.66
N ASP A 202 4.00 -7.05 -14.75
CA ASP A 202 5.37 -6.53 -14.75
C ASP A 202 6.36 -7.62 -14.29
N VAL A 203 6.89 -8.35 -15.26
CA VAL A 203 7.79 -9.50 -15.04
C VAL A 203 9.13 -9.07 -14.44
N GLU A 204 9.63 -7.88 -14.79
CA GLU A 204 10.90 -7.41 -14.24
C GLU A 204 10.75 -7.07 -12.76
N ALA A 205 9.65 -6.42 -12.37
CA ALA A 205 9.33 -6.22 -10.96
C ALA A 205 9.19 -7.55 -10.20
N LEU A 206 8.59 -8.61 -10.83
CA LEU A 206 8.54 -9.94 -10.23
C LEU A 206 9.95 -10.48 -9.94
N ARG A 207 10.88 -10.36 -10.91
CA ARG A 207 12.28 -10.80 -10.74
C ARG A 207 12.95 -10.06 -9.59
N GLU A 208 12.75 -8.74 -9.47
CA GLU A 208 13.26 -7.95 -8.34
C GLU A 208 12.71 -8.44 -6.99
N PHE A 209 11.39 -8.72 -6.90
CA PHE A 209 10.79 -9.25 -5.68
C PHE A 209 11.35 -10.62 -5.30
N LEU A 210 11.49 -11.53 -6.27
CA LEU A 210 12.05 -12.87 -6.04
C LEU A 210 13.53 -12.80 -5.62
N ALA A 211 14.31 -11.95 -6.26
CA ALA A 211 15.71 -11.71 -5.88
C ALA A 211 15.86 -11.11 -4.47
N ALA A 212 14.86 -10.34 -4.03
CA ALA A 212 14.78 -9.82 -2.66
C ALA A 212 14.23 -10.84 -1.63
N GLY A 213 13.98 -12.09 -2.03
CA GLY A 213 13.50 -13.15 -1.15
C GLY A 213 12.01 -13.06 -0.79
N VAL A 214 11.21 -12.33 -1.58
CA VAL A 214 9.76 -12.27 -1.37
C VAL A 214 9.14 -13.61 -1.73
N ASP A 215 8.37 -14.18 -0.80
CA ASP A 215 7.69 -15.46 -0.98
C ASP A 215 6.64 -15.39 -2.10
N ALA A 216 6.82 -16.23 -3.13
CA ALA A 216 5.89 -16.36 -4.24
C ALA A 216 4.66 -17.23 -3.91
N SER A 217 4.66 -17.98 -2.80
CA SER A 217 3.62 -18.96 -2.45
C SER A 217 2.27 -18.30 -2.09
N ALA A 218 2.27 -17.01 -1.77
CA ALA A 218 1.05 -16.29 -1.44
C ALA A 218 0.05 -16.31 -2.61
N ILE A 219 -1.20 -16.67 -2.34
CA ILE A 219 -2.28 -16.75 -3.35
C ILE A 219 -2.53 -15.45 -4.11
N GLY A 220 -2.31 -14.29 -3.46
CA GLY A 220 -2.64 -12.99 -4.02
C GLY A 220 -1.98 -12.69 -5.36
N PRO A 221 -0.66 -12.86 -5.51
CA PRO A 221 0.05 -12.63 -6.76
C PRO A 221 -0.41 -13.54 -7.90
N LEU A 222 -0.56 -14.86 -7.63
CA LEU A 222 -0.95 -15.82 -8.66
C LEU A 222 -2.38 -15.55 -9.17
N SER A 223 -3.33 -15.31 -8.26
CA SER A 223 -4.71 -14.96 -8.62
C SER A 223 -4.80 -13.63 -9.36
N ALA A 224 -3.98 -12.64 -8.99
CA ALA A 224 -3.94 -11.35 -9.63
C ALA A 224 -3.40 -11.44 -11.07
N ALA A 225 -2.31 -12.17 -11.28
CA ALA A 225 -1.73 -12.43 -12.59
C ALA A 225 -2.67 -13.24 -13.49
N ALA A 226 -3.35 -14.26 -12.93
CA ALA A 226 -4.33 -15.07 -13.65
C ALA A 226 -5.52 -14.22 -14.14
N SER A 227 -6.03 -13.33 -13.28
CA SER A 227 -7.12 -12.40 -13.62
C SER A 227 -6.70 -11.31 -14.60
N GLY A 228 -5.43 -10.93 -14.63
CA GLY A 228 -4.88 -9.97 -15.59
C GLY A 228 -4.55 -10.56 -16.95
N GLY A 229 -4.60 -11.87 -17.13
CA GLY A 229 -4.21 -12.52 -18.38
C GLY A 229 -2.69 -12.61 -18.61
N HIS A 230 -1.91 -12.48 -17.53
CA HIS A 230 -0.45 -12.34 -17.61
C HIS A 230 0.27 -13.70 -17.55
N LYS A 231 0.20 -14.49 -18.62
CA LYS A 231 0.72 -15.85 -18.71
C LYS A 231 2.17 -15.97 -18.21
N ARG A 232 3.07 -15.09 -18.70
CA ARG A 232 4.49 -15.15 -18.32
C ARG A 232 4.73 -14.92 -16.83
N PHE A 233 3.92 -14.05 -16.22
CA PHE A 233 3.97 -13.81 -14.78
C PHE A 233 3.50 -15.07 -14.00
N VAL A 234 2.40 -15.70 -14.45
CA VAL A 234 1.87 -16.95 -13.88
C VAL A 234 2.92 -18.08 -13.97
N GLU A 235 3.55 -18.28 -15.14
CA GLU A 235 4.61 -19.27 -15.34
C GLU A 235 5.76 -19.11 -14.32
N LEU A 236 6.24 -17.86 -14.17
CA LEU A 236 7.34 -17.57 -13.25
C LEU A 236 6.94 -17.78 -11.79
N LEU A 237 5.72 -17.41 -11.38
CA LEU A 237 5.25 -17.68 -10.03
C LEU A 237 5.18 -19.17 -9.73
N ILE A 238 4.61 -19.98 -10.64
CA ILE A 238 4.54 -21.44 -10.49
C ILE A 238 5.94 -22.04 -10.42
N ALA A 239 6.86 -21.63 -11.32
CA ALA A 239 8.25 -22.08 -11.30
C ALA A 239 9.00 -21.73 -10.01
N ASN A 240 8.53 -20.73 -9.25
CA ASN A 240 9.08 -20.34 -7.95
C ASN A 240 8.21 -20.79 -6.76
N GLY A 241 7.41 -21.84 -6.95
CA GLY A 241 6.71 -22.51 -5.86
C GLY A 241 5.34 -21.95 -5.49
N ALA A 242 4.72 -21.12 -6.35
CA ALA A 242 3.36 -20.66 -6.10
C ALA A 242 2.38 -21.85 -6.09
N ASP A 243 1.55 -21.93 -5.04
CA ASP A 243 0.54 -22.96 -4.89
C ASP A 243 -0.70 -22.65 -5.76
N VAL A 244 -0.89 -23.45 -6.82
CA VAL A 244 -2.03 -23.31 -7.74
C VAL A 244 -3.37 -23.71 -7.12
N THR A 245 -3.35 -24.42 -5.98
CA THR A 245 -4.54 -24.90 -5.25
C THR A 245 -4.93 -24.00 -4.08
N ALA A 246 -4.08 -23.02 -3.74
CA ALA A 246 -4.30 -22.15 -2.60
C ALA A 246 -5.65 -21.43 -2.68
N LYS A 247 -6.34 -21.30 -1.54
CA LYS A 247 -7.65 -20.65 -1.43
C LYS A 247 -7.54 -19.33 -0.66
N ASN A 248 -8.14 -18.29 -1.20
CA ASN A 248 -8.27 -17.04 -0.46
C ASN A 248 -9.38 -17.15 0.62
N LYS A 249 -9.62 -16.07 1.37
CA LYS A 249 -10.66 -16.04 2.43
C LYS A 249 -12.09 -16.34 1.95
N TYR A 250 -12.35 -16.30 0.67
CA TYR A 250 -13.64 -16.63 0.05
C TYR A 250 -13.64 -18.07 -0.54
N GLY A 251 -12.56 -18.83 -0.38
CA GLY A 251 -12.39 -20.15 -0.97
C GLY A 251 -11.96 -20.14 -2.43
N SER A 252 -11.76 -18.95 -3.04
CA SER A 252 -11.41 -18.82 -4.45
C SER A 252 -9.96 -19.22 -4.72
N THR A 253 -9.74 -20.07 -5.72
CA THR A 253 -8.42 -20.50 -6.22
C THR A 253 -8.00 -19.64 -7.41
N PRO A 254 -6.72 -19.69 -7.84
CA PRO A 254 -6.27 -19.01 -9.06
C PRO A 254 -7.09 -19.37 -10.32
N LEU A 255 -7.58 -20.64 -10.42
CA LEU A 255 -8.35 -21.10 -11.56
C LEU A 255 -9.72 -20.38 -11.68
N HIS A 256 -10.37 -20.01 -10.58
CA HIS A 256 -11.58 -19.18 -10.60
C HIS A 256 -11.35 -17.78 -11.20
N ASN A 257 -10.09 -17.36 -11.27
CA ASN A 257 -9.71 -16.06 -11.77
C ASN A 257 -9.03 -16.10 -13.15
N ALA A 258 -8.84 -17.28 -13.74
CA ALA A 258 -8.18 -17.39 -15.05
C ALA A 258 -8.96 -16.63 -16.13
N ALA A 259 -8.30 -15.63 -16.74
CA ALA A 259 -8.90 -14.79 -17.77
C ALA A 259 -8.70 -15.34 -19.19
N THR A 260 -7.73 -16.22 -19.39
CA THR A 260 -7.43 -16.81 -20.70
C THR A 260 -7.32 -18.33 -20.62
N ARG A 261 -7.56 -18.99 -21.77
CA ARG A 261 -7.44 -20.44 -21.93
C ARG A 261 -6.06 -20.96 -21.53
N GLU A 262 -5.00 -20.26 -21.96
CA GLU A 262 -3.62 -20.68 -21.73
C GLU A 262 -3.27 -20.66 -20.23
N ILE A 263 -3.79 -19.69 -19.48
CA ILE A 263 -3.59 -19.62 -18.03
C ILE A 263 -4.37 -20.72 -17.32
N ALA A 264 -5.64 -20.94 -17.72
CA ALA A 264 -6.44 -22.03 -17.17
C ALA A 264 -5.76 -23.40 -17.42
N GLU A 265 -5.26 -23.64 -18.63
CA GLU A 265 -4.54 -24.86 -18.99
C GLU A 265 -3.26 -25.02 -18.17
N LEU A 266 -2.48 -23.96 -18.00
CA LEU A 266 -1.27 -23.95 -17.18
C LEU A 266 -1.58 -24.30 -15.72
N LEU A 267 -2.62 -23.71 -15.13
CA LEU A 267 -3.04 -24.00 -13.75
C LEU A 267 -3.51 -25.46 -13.60
N ILE A 268 -4.34 -25.95 -14.54
CA ILE A 268 -4.84 -27.35 -14.53
C ILE A 268 -3.68 -28.34 -14.67
N THR A 269 -2.74 -28.07 -15.58
CA THR A 269 -1.56 -28.94 -15.79
C THR A 269 -0.68 -29.02 -14.54
N ASN A 270 -0.68 -27.98 -13.73
CA ASN A 270 0.05 -27.93 -12.44
C ASN A 270 -0.82 -28.35 -11.24
N GLY A 271 -1.97 -28.98 -11.46
CA GLY A 271 -2.76 -29.63 -10.41
C GLY A 271 -3.91 -28.81 -9.83
N ALA A 272 -4.34 -27.73 -10.50
CA ALA A 272 -5.54 -27.01 -10.06
C ALA A 272 -6.78 -27.89 -10.22
N ASP A 273 -7.63 -27.95 -9.19
CA ASP A 273 -8.90 -28.66 -9.21
C ASP A 273 -9.93 -27.92 -10.09
N ILE A 274 -10.38 -28.59 -11.14
CA ILE A 274 -11.34 -28.09 -12.13
C ILE A 274 -12.71 -27.79 -11.52
N ASN A 275 -13.10 -28.56 -10.51
CA ASN A 275 -14.38 -28.46 -9.82
C ASN A 275 -14.26 -27.86 -8.40
N ALA A 276 -13.14 -27.18 -8.11
CA ALA A 276 -12.97 -26.51 -6.84
C ALA A 276 -14.16 -25.58 -6.54
N LYS A 277 -14.61 -25.58 -5.29
CA LYS A 277 -15.72 -24.73 -4.86
C LYS A 277 -15.22 -23.60 -3.97
N ILE A 278 -15.73 -22.38 -4.21
CA ILE A 278 -15.63 -21.25 -3.27
C ILE A 278 -16.70 -21.39 -2.17
N ASN A 279 -16.72 -20.46 -1.23
CA ASN A 279 -17.60 -20.56 -0.04
C ASN A 279 -19.11 -20.54 -0.38
N ASP A 280 -19.50 -20.02 -1.52
CA ASP A 280 -20.88 -20.02 -2.04
C ASP A 280 -21.15 -21.16 -3.04
N GLY A 281 -20.30 -22.18 -3.10
CA GLY A 281 -20.44 -23.33 -3.99
C GLY A 281 -20.06 -23.07 -5.44
N SER A 282 -19.73 -21.85 -5.84
CA SER A 282 -19.38 -21.52 -7.23
C SER A 282 -18.08 -22.23 -7.65
N SER A 283 -18.08 -22.76 -8.88
CA SER A 283 -16.95 -23.44 -9.52
C SER A 283 -16.20 -22.49 -10.49
N PRO A 284 -14.99 -22.89 -10.97
CA PRO A 284 -14.30 -22.15 -12.02
C PRO A 284 -15.15 -21.97 -13.30
N LEU A 285 -16.00 -22.95 -13.64
CA LEU A 285 -16.90 -22.85 -14.79
C LEU A 285 -17.97 -21.77 -14.57
N LEU A 286 -18.57 -21.69 -13.38
CA LEU A 286 -19.50 -20.62 -13.03
C LEU A 286 -18.80 -19.27 -13.13
N ALA A 287 -17.59 -19.13 -12.60
CA ALA A 287 -16.82 -17.90 -12.64
C ALA A 287 -16.48 -17.47 -14.08
N ALA A 288 -16.13 -18.43 -14.96
CA ALA A 288 -15.89 -18.16 -16.38
C ALA A 288 -17.16 -17.72 -17.09
N ALA A 289 -18.30 -18.38 -16.80
CA ALA A 289 -19.60 -18.01 -17.37
C ALA A 289 -20.06 -16.62 -16.96
N MET A 290 -19.92 -16.26 -15.68
CA MET A 290 -20.24 -14.94 -15.16
C MET A 290 -19.38 -13.82 -15.77
N LYS A 291 -18.09 -14.10 -16.06
CA LYS A 291 -17.14 -13.12 -16.59
C LYS A 291 -17.07 -13.05 -18.12
N GLY A 292 -17.75 -13.96 -18.82
CA GLY A 292 -17.72 -14.01 -20.29
C GLY A 292 -16.47 -14.66 -20.90
N HIS A 293 -15.72 -15.45 -20.12
CA HIS A 293 -14.49 -16.10 -20.58
C HIS A 293 -14.80 -17.40 -21.33
N LYS A 294 -15.26 -17.28 -22.59
CA LYS A 294 -15.73 -18.42 -23.41
C LYS A 294 -14.67 -19.50 -23.59
N GLU A 295 -13.47 -19.15 -23.97
CA GLU A 295 -12.38 -20.10 -24.23
C GLU A 295 -11.95 -20.84 -22.96
N VAL A 296 -12.06 -20.19 -21.78
CA VAL A 296 -11.85 -20.83 -20.48
C VAL A 296 -12.98 -21.84 -20.19
N ALA A 297 -14.24 -21.43 -20.42
CA ALA A 297 -15.39 -22.32 -20.23
C ALA A 297 -15.31 -23.56 -21.15
N GLU A 298 -14.93 -23.40 -22.41
CA GLU A 298 -14.68 -24.51 -23.36
C GLU A 298 -13.63 -25.48 -22.83
N LEU A 299 -12.50 -24.95 -22.34
CA LEU A 299 -11.43 -25.77 -21.78
C LEU A 299 -11.91 -26.55 -20.54
N LEU A 300 -12.57 -25.87 -19.60
CA LEU A 300 -13.06 -26.47 -18.38
C LEU A 300 -14.06 -27.61 -18.66
N ILE A 301 -15.01 -27.40 -19.57
CA ILE A 301 -15.96 -28.43 -20.00
C ILE A 301 -15.22 -29.61 -20.65
N ALA A 302 -14.28 -29.35 -21.54
CA ALA A 302 -13.47 -30.39 -22.18
C ALA A 302 -12.63 -31.21 -21.19
N LYS A 303 -12.28 -30.61 -20.06
CA LYS A 303 -11.52 -31.27 -18.97
C LYS A 303 -12.43 -31.89 -17.89
N GLY A 304 -13.75 -31.90 -18.08
CA GLY A 304 -14.69 -32.58 -17.18
C GLY A 304 -15.27 -31.70 -16.06
N ALA A 305 -15.35 -30.40 -16.28
CA ALA A 305 -16.09 -29.54 -15.36
C ALA A 305 -17.58 -29.93 -15.31
N ASP A 306 -18.15 -29.93 -14.10
CA ASP A 306 -19.59 -30.15 -13.93
C ASP A 306 -20.39 -28.96 -14.49
N VAL A 307 -21.03 -29.20 -15.64
CA VAL A 307 -21.79 -28.18 -16.38
C VAL A 307 -23.02 -27.71 -15.61
N ASN A 308 -23.55 -28.55 -14.73
CA ASN A 308 -24.77 -28.31 -13.96
C ASN A 308 -24.51 -28.02 -12.48
N ALA A 309 -23.24 -27.78 -12.11
CA ALA A 309 -22.93 -27.31 -10.76
C ALA A 309 -23.69 -26.02 -10.43
N LYS A 310 -24.21 -25.94 -9.20
CA LYS A 310 -24.92 -24.76 -8.68
C LYS A 310 -24.06 -24.03 -7.67
N SER A 311 -24.19 -22.72 -7.66
CA SER A 311 -23.79 -21.94 -6.48
C SER A 311 -24.81 -22.15 -5.36
N GLU A 312 -24.37 -22.00 -4.12
CA GLU A 312 -25.20 -22.10 -2.90
C GLU A 312 -25.23 -20.73 -2.24
N SER A 313 -26.13 -19.85 -2.71
CA SER A 313 -26.24 -18.50 -2.15
C SER A 313 -27.03 -18.52 -0.84
N VAL A 314 -26.50 -17.85 0.19
CA VAL A 314 -27.17 -17.67 1.50
C VAL A 314 -28.55 -16.98 1.36
N ILE A 315 -28.78 -16.25 0.28
CA ILE A 315 -30.06 -15.56 -0.01
C ILE A 315 -30.99 -16.37 -0.94
N GLY A 316 -30.66 -17.65 -1.22
CA GLY A 316 -31.53 -18.57 -1.96
C GLY A 316 -31.52 -18.39 -3.49
N GLU A 317 -30.65 -17.60 -4.03
CA GLU A 317 -30.46 -17.46 -5.48
C GLU A 317 -29.35 -18.37 -5.99
N ASP A 318 -29.56 -19.68 -5.82
CA ASP A 318 -28.65 -20.67 -6.42
C ASP A 318 -28.71 -20.55 -7.94
N LYS A 319 -27.57 -20.36 -8.58
CA LYS A 319 -27.47 -20.23 -10.03
C LYS A 319 -26.53 -21.25 -10.63
N THR A 320 -26.86 -21.75 -11.81
CA THR A 320 -25.95 -22.56 -12.63
C THR A 320 -25.05 -21.67 -13.48
N ALA A 321 -24.05 -22.26 -14.13
CA ALA A 321 -23.24 -21.54 -15.11
C ALA A 321 -24.10 -20.96 -16.25
N LEU A 322 -25.17 -21.69 -16.63
CA LEU A 322 -26.09 -21.24 -17.68
C LEU A 322 -26.94 -20.06 -17.21
N ASP A 323 -27.44 -20.04 -15.97
CA ASP A 323 -28.19 -18.89 -15.45
C ASP A 323 -27.32 -17.64 -15.46
N TRP A 324 -26.05 -17.72 -15.02
CA TRP A 324 -25.11 -16.61 -15.05
C TRP A 324 -24.81 -16.13 -16.48
N ALA A 325 -24.61 -17.06 -17.43
CA ALA A 325 -24.35 -16.69 -18.82
C ALA A 325 -25.53 -15.97 -19.46
N VAL A 326 -26.77 -16.36 -19.14
CA VAL A 326 -28.01 -15.71 -19.58
C VAL A 326 -28.13 -14.32 -18.94
N ASP A 327 -27.96 -14.21 -17.65
CA ASP A 327 -28.10 -12.93 -16.90
C ASP A 327 -27.08 -11.85 -17.33
N GLN A 328 -25.93 -12.29 -17.86
CA GLN A 328 -24.86 -11.41 -18.34
C GLN A 328 -24.82 -11.27 -19.87
N ASP A 329 -25.83 -11.77 -20.59
CA ASP A 329 -25.96 -11.74 -22.06
C ASP A 329 -24.74 -12.39 -22.79
N HIS A 330 -24.09 -13.37 -22.17
CA HIS A 330 -22.97 -14.09 -22.78
C HIS A 330 -23.45 -15.20 -23.73
N THR A 331 -24.06 -14.82 -24.84
CA THR A 331 -24.72 -15.73 -25.79
C THR A 331 -23.84 -16.89 -26.25
N GLY A 332 -22.54 -16.62 -26.57
CA GLY A 332 -21.62 -17.67 -26.99
C GLY A 332 -21.30 -18.72 -25.89
N ILE A 333 -21.45 -18.36 -24.61
CA ILE A 333 -21.33 -19.30 -23.48
C ILE A 333 -22.65 -20.03 -23.25
N VAL A 334 -23.79 -19.36 -23.45
CA VAL A 334 -25.12 -19.99 -23.43
C VAL A 334 -25.18 -21.16 -24.42
N ASP A 335 -24.81 -20.91 -25.69
CA ASP A 335 -24.78 -21.93 -26.74
C ASP A 335 -23.83 -23.08 -26.41
N LEU A 336 -22.63 -22.74 -25.89
CA LEU A 336 -21.65 -23.71 -25.45
C LEU A 336 -22.20 -24.63 -24.33
N LEU A 337 -22.75 -24.03 -23.28
CA LEU A 337 -23.29 -24.79 -22.15
C LEU A 337 -24.49 -25.66 -22.58
N ARG A 338 -25.40 -25.13 -23.39
CA ARG A 338 -26.53 -25.89 -23.96
C ARG A 338 -26.08 -27.09 -24.77
N LYS A 339 -25.08 -26.92 -25.63
CA LYS A 339 -24.47 -27.99 -26.42
C LYS A 339 -23.94 -29.14 -25.54
N HIS A 340 -23.46 -28.82 -24.35
CA HIS A 340 -22.90 -29.79 -23.40
C HIS A 340 -23.88 -30.21 -22.28
N GLY A 341 -25.20 -30.00 -22.48
CA GLY A 341 -26.26 -30.43 -21.57
C GLY A 341 -26.43 -29.52 -20.33
N GLY A 342 -25.96 -28.30 -20.43
CA GLY A 342 -26.16 -27.28 -19.39
C GLY A 342 -27.64 -26.92 -19.24
N LYS A 343 -28.10 -26.84 -18.01
CA LYS A 343 -29.47 -26.52 -17.60
C LYS A 343 -29.49 -25.30 -16.68
N THR A 344 -30.56 -24.54 -16.73
CA THR A 344 -30.85 -23.53 -15.74
C THR A 344 -31.25 -24.18 -14.41
N LYS A 345 -31.18 -23.45 -13.31
CA LYS A 345 -31.69 -23.88 -12.00
C LYS A 345 -33.15 -24.38 -12.15
N LYS A 346 -34.02 -23.59 -12.79
CA LYS A 346 -35.43 -23.93 -12.99
C LYS A 346 -35.62 -25.24 -13.75
N GLU A 347 -34.82 -25.52 -14.76
CA GLU A 347 -34.87 -26.78 -15.53
C GLU A 347 -34.37 -27.97 -14.73
N LEU A 348 -33.39 -27.79 -13.82
CA LEU A 348 -32.91 -28.84 -12.94
C LEU A 348 -33.95 -29.18 -11.87
N GLU A 349 -34.60 -28.19 -11.30
CA GLU A 349 -35.69 -28.37 -10.31
C GLU A 349 -36.88 -29.09 -10.95
N ALA A 350 -37.29 -28.71 -12.16
CA ALA A 350 -38.35 -29.37 -12.89
C ALA A 350 -38.04 -30.84 -13.25
N ALA A 351 -36.73 -31.17 -13.35
CA ALA A 351 -36.27 -32.55 -13.60
C ALA A 351 -36.06 -33.39 -12.30
N GLY A 352 -36.42 -32.84 -11.13
CA GLY A 352 -36.29 -33.53 -9.84
C GLY A 352 -34.84 -33.67 -9.35
N LYS A 353 -33.97 -32.76 -9.76
CA LYS A 353 -32.53 -32.77 -9.42
C LYS A 353 -32.09 -31.51 -8.69
#